data_de350306d9d5a7c81257a887a5c52bfa
#
_entry.id   de350306d9d5a7c81257a887a5c52bfa
#
_cell.length_a   1.000
_cell.length_b   1.000
_cell.length_c   1.000
_cell.angle_alpha   90.00
_cell.angle_beta   90.00
_cell.angle_gamma   90.00
#
_symmetry.space_group_name_H-M   'P 1'
#
loop_
_entity.id
_entity.type
_entity.pdbx_description
1 polymer ?
#
loop_
_entity_poly.entity_id
_entity_poly.type
_entity_poly.pdbx_seq_one_letter_code
_entity_poly.pdbx_strand_id
1 'polypeptide(L)'
;MRRFYEGNDNKGYQEVVDKEAGLELIGFDLIRLEPGENAVYESGEYEIGLVILQGTCSVKVDDVTFDKLGSRRSVFDGKPTTVYVPRDSKYEVTATGSMMLEIGVCKVKARKKYEAFVIDAGDVTTEHRGKLNWQRDVNDIITSKYEGKVDRIVLGETYSMPGQWSSYPSHKHDTDNLPFEVNMEEIYHFKVNPGQGFGIPV
;
A
#
# COMPACT_ATOMS: atom_id res chain seq x y z
N MET A 1 -4.31 22.77 -1.76
CA MET A 1 -3.85 21.35 -1.85
C MET A 1 -3.48 20.90 -0.46
N ARG A 2 -4.16 19.87 0.07
CA ARG A 2 -3.86 19.27 1.37
C ARG A 2 -2.77 18.21 1.18
N ARG A 3 -1.67 18.31 1.92
CA ARG A 3 -0.52 17.38 1.80
C ARG A 3 -0.32 16.46 3.00
N PHE A 4 -1.02 16.68 4.08
CA PHE A 4 -0.93 15.89 5.29
C PHE A 4 -2.31 15.49 5.78
N TYR A 5 -2.49 14.21 6.06
CA TYR A 5 -3.70 13.60 6.58
C TYR A 5 -3.38 12.91 7.90
N GLU A 6 -4.03 13.32 8.95
CA GLU A 6 -3.86 12.71 10.26
C GLU A 6 -4.53 11.34 10.29
N GLY A 7 -3.82 10.35 10.83
CA GLY A 7 -4.37 9.02 11.02
C GLY A 7 -5.48 9.02 12.05
N ASN A 8 -6.42 8.08 11.91
CA ASN A 8 -7.47 7.82 12.91
C ASN A 8 -7.63 6.30 13.07
N ASP A 9 -8.33 5.88 14.13
CA ASP A 9 -8.61 4.47 14.46
C ASP A 9 -10.04 4.05 14.12
N ASN A 10 -10.72 4.77 13.23
CA ASN A 10 -12.09 4.45 12.85
C ASN A 10 -12.16 3.09 12.15
N LYS A 11 -13.27 2.36 12.36
CA LYS A 11 -13.57 1.08 11.73
C LYS A 11 -14.24 1.25 10.37
N GLY A 12 -14.25 0.19 9.59
CA GLY A 12 -14.83 0.14 8.26
C GLY A 12 -13.89 0.70 7.20
N TYR A 13 -14.47 1.12 6.10
CA TYR A 13 -13.75 1.77 4.99
C TYR A 13 -13.59 3.26 5.26
N GLN A 14 -12.39 3.75 5.03
CA GLN A 14 -12.06 5.15 5.25
C GLN A 14 -11.33 5.70 4.03
N GLU A 15 -11.93 6.66 3.37
CA GLU A 15 -11.23 7.49 2.40
C GLU A 15 -10.25 8.39 3.18
N VAL A 16 -8.96 8.15 3.01
CA VAL A 16 -7.90 8.90 3.70
C VAL A 16 -7.46 10.07 2.87
N VAL A 17 -7.17 9.84 1.59
CA VAL A 17 -6.72 10.88 0.67
C VAL A 17 -7.89 11.30 -0.21
N ASP A 18 -8.45 12.45 0.11
CA ASP A 18 -9.60 13.04 -0.56
C ASP A 18 -9.21 13.93 -1.76
N LYS A 19 -10.20 14.53 -2.40
CA LYS A 19 -10.01 15.42 -3.57
C LYS A 19 -9.22 16.70 -3.27
N GLU A 20 -9.08 17.09 -1.99
CA GLU A 20 -8.32 18.27 -1.58
C GLU A 20 -6.80 18.06 -1.72
N ALA A 21 -6.36 16.79 -1.81
CA ALA A 21 -4.98 16.44 -2.13
C ALA A 21 -4.53 17.00 -3.49
N GLY A 22 -5.47 17.16 -4.42
CA GLY A 22 -5.18 17.60 -5.78
C GLY A 22 -4.45 16.57 -6.62
N LEU A 23 -4.50 15.28 -6.21
CA LEU A 23 -4.00 14.15 -6.97
C LEU A 23 -5.04 13.72 -8.00
N GLU A 24 -4.59 13.36 -9.19
CA GLU A 24 -5.45 13.00 -10.31
C GLU A 24 -5.49 11.49 -10.57
N LEU A 25 -4.39 10.81 -10.27
CA LEU A 25 -4.18 9.41 -10.63
C LEU A 25 -4.30 8.46 -9.46
N ILE A 26 -3.75 8.81 -8.31
CA ILE A 26 -3.64 7.90 -7.17
C ILE A 26 -4.54 8.28 -6.00
N GLY A 27 -4.83 7.31 -5.15
CA GLY A 27 -5.55 7.49 -3.90
C GLY A 27 -5.15 6.44 -2.88
N PHE A 28 -5.43 6.74 -1.62
CA PHE A 28 -5.14 5.84 -0.52
C PHE A 28 -6.28 5.84 0.48
N ASP A 29 -6.73 4.64 0.84
CA ASP A 29 -7.77 4.42 1.83
C ASP A 29 -7.34 3.34 2.83
N LEU A 30 -8.11 3.16 3.88
CA LEU A 30 -7.94 2.12 4.88
C LEU A 30 -9.23 1.30 5.03
N ILE A 31 -9.05 -0.01 5.20
CA ILE A 31 -10.11 -0.92 5.63
C ILE A 31 -9.72 -1.47 6.99
N ARG A 32 -10.62 -1.33 7.99
CA ARG A 32 -10.48 -1.93 9.32
C ARG A 32 -11.72 -2.73 9.65
N LEU A 33 -11.54 -4.04 9.84
CA LEU A 33 -12.62 -4.98 10.15
C LEU A 33 -12.31 -5.73 11.45
N GLU A 34 -13.34 -5.89 12.29
CA GLU A 34 -13.27 -6.78 13.44
C GLU A 34 -13.26 -8.24 13.02
N PRO A 35 -12.76 -9.15 13.88
CA PRO A 35 -12.82 -10.57 13.63
C PRO A 35 -14.20 -11.07 13.20
N GLY A 36 -14.27 -11.74 12.04
CA GLY A 36 -15.51 -12.27 11.47
C GLY A 36 -16.33 -11.27 10.64
N GLU A 37 -15.97 -9.99 10.62
CA GLU A 37 -16.62 -9.03 9.73
C GLU A 37 -16.21 -9.22 8.28
N ASN A 38 -17.14 -8.91 7.38
CA ASN A 38 -16.86 -8.81 5.96
C ASN A 38 -17.41 -7.51 5.38
N ALA A 39 -16.82 -7.08 4.27
CA ALA A 39 -17.29 -5.93 3.53
C ALA A 39 -16.97 -6.07 2.03
N VAL A 40 -17.86 -5.48 1.22
CA VAL A 40 -17.83 -5.59 -0.23
C VAL A 40 -17.62 -4.21 -0.84
N TYR A 41 -16.74 -4.15 -1.83
CA TYR A 41 -16.31 -2.92 -2.49
C TYR A 41 -16.22 -3.12 -4.01
N GLU A 42 -16.07 -2.02 -4.72
CA GLU A 42 -15.84 -2.00 -6.17
C GLU A 42 -14.56 -1.19 -6.47
N SER A 43 -13.73 -1.69 -7.37
CA SER A 43 -12.51 -1.00 -7.79
C SER A 43 -12.78 0.18 -8.73
N GLY A 44 -13.91 0.15 -9.46
CA GLY A 44 -14.22 1.18 -10.45
C GLY A 44 -13.10 1.33 -11.49
N GLU A 45 -12.69 2.56 -11.76
CA GLU A 45 -11.62 2.86 -12.72
C GLU A 45 -10.20 2.58 -12.21
N TYR A 46 -10.06 2.12 -10.97
CA TYR A 46 -8.76 1.92 -10.32
C TYR A 46 -8.31 0.46 -10.36
N GLU A 47 -7.03 0.23 -10.57
CA GLU A 47 -6.35 -0.96 -10.07
C GLU A 47 -5.90 -0.71 -8.64
N ILE A 48 -5.90 -1.75 -7.81
CA ILE A 48 -5.71 -1.62 -6.36
C ILE A 48 -4.70 -2.65 -5.85
N GLY A 49 -3.79 -2.21 -5.00
CA GLY A 49 -3.00 -3.06 -4.13
C GLY A 49 -3.62 -3.06 -2.73
N LEU A 50 -4.21 -4.17 -2.31
CA LEU A 50 -4.68 -4.38 -0.94
C LEU A 50 -3.52 -4.91 -0.10
N VAL A 51 -2.83 -4.02 0.61
CA VAL A 51 -1.69 -4.36 1.46
C VAL A 51 -2.19 -4.70 2.85
N ILE A 52 -2.01 -5.95 3.29
CA ILE A 52 -2.40 -6.37 4.65
C ILE A 52 -1.39 -5.82 5.63
N LEU A 53 -1.77 -4.76 6.37
CA LEU A 53 -0.93 -4.08 7.35
C LEU A 53 -0.87 -4.86 8.67
N GLN A 54 -1.98 -5.50 9.06
CA GLN A 54 -2.06 -6.42 10.19
C GLN A 54 -3.26 -7.36 10.06
N GLY A 55 -3.18 -8.51 10.73
CA GLY A 55 -4.25 -9.50 10.79
C GLY A 55 -4.23 -10.49 9.64
N THR A 56 -5.31 -11.26 9.53
CA THR A 56 -5.50 -12.27 8.48
C THR A 56 -6.89 -12.15 7.86
N CYS A 57 -6.98 -12.45 6.56
CA CYS A 57 -8.23 -12.35 5.83
C CYS A 57 -8.35 -13.40 4.72
N SER A 58 -9.54 -13.49 4.14
CA SER A 58 -9.77 -13.94 2.78
C SER A 58 -10.22 -12.76 1.93
N VAL A 59 -9.85 -12.78 0.65
CA VAL A 59 -10.28 -11.77 -0.33
C VAL A 59 -10.86 -12.49 -1.53
N LYS A 60 -12.09 -12.15 -1.91
CA LYS A 60 -12.70 -12.61 -3.14
C LYS A 60 -12.71 -11.45 -4.14
N VAL A 61 -12.20 -11.68 -5.33
CA VAL A 61 -12.21 -10.71 -6.45
C VAL A 61 -12.98 -11.33 -7.60
N ASP A 62 -14.12 -10.75 -7.95
CA ASP A 62 -15.06 -11.32 -8.91
C ASP A 62 -15.39 -12.79 -8.56
N ASP A 63 -14.96 -13.77 -9.35
CA ASP A 63 -15.19 -15.19 -9.13
C ASP A 63 -13.99 -15.92 -8.48
N VAL A 64 -12.88 -15.22 -8.20
CA VAL A 64 -11.66 -15.82 -7.65
C VAL A 64 -11.55 -15.52 -6.16
N THR A 65 -11.32 -16.56 -5.34
CA THR A 65 -11.13 -16.41 -3.90
C THR A 65 -9.70 -16.74 -3.51
N PHE A 66 -9.11 -15.89 -2.70
CA PHE A 66 -7.80 -16.04 -2.09
C PHE A 66 -7.97 -16.16 -0.57
N ASP A 67 -7.58 -17.31 -0.02
CA ASP A 67 -7.75 -17.62 1.40
C ASP A 67 -6.42 -17.57 2.16
N LYS A 68 -6.52 -17.49 3.50
CA LYS A 68 -5.38 -17.55 4.43
C LYS A 68 -4.33 -16.47 4.16
N LEU A 69 -4.79 -15.26 3.83
CA LEU A 69 -3.93 -14.15 3.52
C LEU A 69 -3.50 -13.43 4.79
N GLY A 70 -2.24 -12.96 4.79
CA GLY A 70 -1.65 -12.23 5.90
C GLY A 70 -1.20 -13.13 7.05
N SER A 71 -0.24 -12.65 7.84
CA SER A 71 0.28 -13.36 9.00
C SER A 71 0.86 -12.43 10.06
N ARG A 72 1.13 -11.17 9.71
CA ARG A 72 1.82 -10.22 10.58
C ARG A 72 0.84 -9.53 11.54
N ARG A 73 1.32 -9.27 12.75
CA ARG A 73 0.56 -8.56 13.80
C ARG A 73 0.65 -7.04 13.66
N SER A 74 1.62 -6.57 12.91
CA SER A 74 1.81 -5.16 12.55
C SER A 74 2.75 -5.06 11.36
N VAL A 75 2.88 -3.87 10.78
CA VAL A 75 3.86 -3.61 9.70
C VAL A 75 5.30 -3.87 10.13
N PHE A 76 5.60 -3.87 11.45
CA PHE A 76 6.95 -4.15 11.98
C PHE A 76 7.22 -5.66 12.20
N ASP A 77 6.25 -6.53 11.89
CA ASP A 77 6.32 -7.97 12.14
C ASP A 77 6.35 -8.74 10.80
N GLY A 78 7.38 -8.51 10.01
CA GLY A 78 7.60 -9.20 8.74
C GLY A 78 7.07 -8.47 7.50
N LYS A 79 7.21 -9.15 6.37
CA LYS A 79 6.84 -8.64 5.05
C LYS A 79 5.33 -8.67 4.81
N PRO A 80 4.81 -7.81 3.94
CA PRO A 80 3.39 -7.77 3.62
C PRO A 80 2.95 -8.93 2.73
N THR A 81 1.70 -9.36 2.88
CA THR A 81 0.93 -10.05 1.85
C THR A 81 0.05 -9.00 1.17
N THR A 82 -0.05 -9.04 -0.15
CA THR A 82 -0.81 -8.07 -0.93
C THR A 82 -1.67 -8.75 -1.97
N VAL A 83 -2.91 -8.29 -2.13
CA VAL A 83 -3.79 -8.74 -3.22
C VAL A 83 -3.89 -7.64 -4.25
N TYR A 84 -3.60 -7.97 -5.50
CA TYR A 84 -3.89 -7.10 -6.62
C TYR A 84 -5.33 -7.28 -7.08
N VAL A 85 -6.08 -6.19 -7.12
CA VAL A 85 -7.45 -6.13 -7.63
C VAL A 85 -7.45 -5.28 -8.89
N PRO A 86 -7.85 -5.83 -10.04
CA PRO A 86 -7.90 -5.06 -11.29
C PRO A 86 -9.05 -4.05 -11.27
N ARG A 87 -9.00 -3.08 -12.19
CA ARG A 87 -10.10 -2.16 -12.45
C ARG A 87 -11.38 -2.91 -12.86
N ASP A 88 -12.52 -2.28 -12.69
CA ASP A 88 -13.86 -2.81 -13.05
C ASP A 88 -14.13 -4.19 -12.43
N SER A 89 -13.75 -4.35 -11.14
CA SER A 89 -13.96 -5.59 -10.37
C SER A 89 -14.65 -5.32 -9.04
N LYS A 90 -15.45 -6.29 -8.61
CA LYS A 90 -16.01 -6.35 -7.28
C LYS A 90 -15.08 -7.15 -6.38
N TYR A 91 -14.83 -6.66 -5.17
CA TYR A 91 -14.04 -7.42 -4.21
C TYR A 91 -14.67 -7.42 -2.84
N GLU A 92 -14.54 -8.56 -2.15
CA GLU A 92 -15.03 -8.79 -0.80
C GLU A 92 -13.84 -9.15 0.09
N VAL A 93 -13.75 -8.49 1.24
CA VAL A 93 -12.75 -8.74 2.26
C VAL A 93 -13.42 -9.31 3.49
N THR A 94 -12.95 -10.45 3.99
CA THR A 94 -13.44 -11.08 5.22
C THR A 94 -12.30 -11.21 6.21
N ALA A 95 -12.44 -10.63 7.41
CA ALA A 95 -11.48 -10.78 8.50
C ALA A 95 -11.59 -12.18 9.11
N THR A 96 -10.54 -13.02 8.99
CA THR A 96 -10.56 -14.42 9.40
C THR A 96 -9.77 -14.72 10.66
N GLY A 97 -9.01 -13.73 11.18
CA GLY A 97 -8.20 -13.85 12.39
C GLY A 97 -8.92 -13.56 13.68
N SER A 98 -8.16 -13.55 14.78
CA SER A 98 -8.64 -13.19 16.12
C SER A 98 -8.33 -11.75 16.52
N MET A 99 -7.65 -11.00 15.65
CA MET A 99 -7.33 -9.58 15.84
C MET A 99 -7.95 -8.76 14.71
N MET A 100 -8.11 -7.46 14.96
CA MET A 100 -8.61 -6.52 13.95
C MET A 100 -7.73 -6.58 12.70
N LEU A 101 -8.37 -6.71 11.56
CA LEU A 101 -7.74 -6.63 10.25
C LEU A 101 -7.54 -5.16 9.87
N GLU A 102 -6.36 -4.80 9.40
CA GLU A 102 -6.09 -3.50 8.79
C GLU A 102 -5.46 -3.69 7.42
N ILE A 103 -6.04 -3.05 6.39
CA ILE A 103 -5.55 -3.10 5.01
C ILE A 103 -5.36 -1.69 4.49
N GLY A 104 -4.19 -1.42 3.91
CA GLY A 104 -3.96 -0.25 3.07
C GLY A 104 -4.49 -0.51 1.67
N VAL A 105 -5.38 0.37 1.20
CA VAL A 105 -5.98 0.32 -0.14
C VAL A 105 -5.26 1.32 -1.03
N CYS A 106 -4.24 0.87 -1.74
CA CYS A 106 -3.42 1.68 -2.63
C CYS A 106 -4.05 1.65 -4.03
N LYS A 107 -4.54 2.80 -4.50
CA LYS A 107 -5.32 2.91 -5.75
C LYS A 107 -4.56 3.71 -6.79
N VAL A 108 -4.64 3.28 -8.05
CA VAL A 108 -4.24 4.11 -9.19
C VAL A 108 -5.20 3.91 -10.35
N LYS A 109 -5.56 4.99 -11.05
CA LYS A 109 -6.39 4.90 -12.26
C LYS A 109 -5.69 4.08 -13.32
N ALA A 110 -6.35 3.02 -13.76
CA ALA A 110 -5.83 2.09 -14.75
C ALA A 110 -6.56 2.21 -16.10
N ARG A 111 -5.84 1.93 -17.17
CA ARG A 111 -6.39 1.88 -18.55
C ARG A 111 -6.74 0.46 -18.97
N LYS A 112 -6.03 -0.53 -18.40
CA LYS A 112 -6.18 -1.94 -18.75
C LYS A 112 -6.65 -2.73 -17.56
N LYS A 113 -7.51 -3.73 -17.80
CA LYS A 113 -7.90 -4.72 -16.80
C LYS A 113 -6.98 -5.93 -16.93
N TYR A 114 -6.42 -6.37 -15.81
CA TYR A 114 -5.61 -7.59 -15.71
C TYR A 114 -6.32 -8.62 -14.83
N GLU A 115 -5.70 -9.75 -14.58
CA GLU A 115 -6.21 -10.77 -13.65
C GLU A 115 -5.82 -10.42 -12.20
N ALA A 116 -6.69 -10.78 -11.25
CA ALA A 116 -6.37 -10.66 -9.84
C ALA A 116 -5.33 -11.71 -9.43
N PHE A 117 -4.40 -11.34 -8.55
CA PHE A 117 -3.38 -12.25 -8.01
C PHE A 117 -2.95 -11.85 -6.61
N VAL A 118 -2.26 -12.77 -5.95
CA VAL A 118 -1.64 -12.55 -4.63
C VAL A 118 -0.13 -12.43 -4.77
N ILE A 119 0.45 -11.55 -3.97
CA ILE A 119 1.87 -11.45 -3.70
C ILE A 119 2.05 -11.86 -2.24
N ASP A 120 2.55 -13.06 -2.02
CA ASP A 120 2.83 -13.56 -0.69
C ASP A 120 4.07 -12.88 -0.08
N ALA A 121 4.15 -12.87 1.25
CA ALA A 121 5.29 -12.32 1.97
C ALA A 121 6.64 -12.92 1.51
N GLY A 122 6.65 -14.19 1.09
CA GLY A 122 7.83 -14.87 0.55
C GLY A 122 8.28 -14.36 -0.83
N ASP A 123 7.37 -13.76 -1.62
CA ASP A 123 7.66 -13.25 -2.95
C ASP A 123 8.17 -11.79 -2.94
N VAL A 124 8.02 -11.12 -1.80
CA VAL A 124 8.48 -9.74 -1.61
C VAL A 124 10.00 -9.71 -1.44
N THR A 125 10.68 -8.98 -2.30
CA THR A 125 12.12 -8.78 -2.20
C THR A 125 12.42 -7.62 -1.26
N THR A 126 13.38 -7.81 -0.35
CA THR A 126 13.89 -6.72 0.49
C THR A 126 15.23 -6.26 -0.04
N GLU A 127 15.35 -4.98 -0.34
CA GLU A 127 16.60 -4.34 -0.73
C GLU A 127 17.12 -3.47 0.41
N HIS A 128 18.38 -3.65 0.76
CA HIS A 128 19.10 -2.79 1.70
C HIS A 128 19.71 -1.61 0.93
N ARG A 129 19.10 -0.44 1.08
CA ARG A 129 19.49 0.77 0.35
C ARG A 129 20.16 1.80 1.26
N GLY A 130 21.06 2.58 0.67
CA GLY A 130 21.73 3.69 1.33
C GLY A 130 23.02 3.33 2.06
N LYS A 131 23.59 4.32 2.76
CA LYS A 131 24.85 4.25 3.52
C LYS A 131 24.79 5.20 4.71
N LEU A 132 25.65 5.02 5.67
CA LEU A 132 25.78 5.91 6.84
C LEU A 132 24.43 6.12 7.53
N ASN A 133 23.94 7.36 7.62
CA ASN A 133 22.70 7.75 8.27
C ASN A 133 21.48 7.84 7.32
N TRP A 134 21.55 7.22 6.13
CA TRP A 134 20.44 7.13 5.19
C TRP A 134 20.20 5.69 4.70
N GLN A 135 20.47 4.73 5.57
CA GLN A 135 20.18 3.32 5.36
C GLN A 135 18.70 3.04 5.60
N ARG A 136 18.13 2.19 4.76
CA ARG A 136 16.77 1.73 4.88
C ARG A 136 16.59 0.39 4.20
N ASP A 137 15.59 -0.35 4.64
CA ASP A 137 15.14 -1.57 3.99
C ASP A 137 13.90 -1.26 3.17
N VAL A 138 13.89 -1.64 1.91
CA VAL A 138 12.77 -1.45 0.98
C VAL A 138 12.22 -2.81 0.59
N ASN A 139 10.99 -3.08 0.97
CA ASN A 139 10.23 -4.23 0.52
C ASN A 139 9.55 -3.89 -0.80
N ASP A 140 10.08 -4.39 -1.90
CA ASP A 140 9.50 -4.22 -3.23
C ASP A 140 8.30 -5.15 -3.40
N ILE A 141 7.08 -4.60 -3.39
CA ILE A 141 5.82 -5.34 -3.50
C ILE A 141 5.42 -5.45 -4.98
N ILE A 142 5.06 -4.32 -5.60
CA ILE A 142 4.75 -4.26 -7.04
C ILE A 142 5.76 -3.33 -7.69
N THR A 143 6.60 -3.89 -8.53
CA THR A 143 7.66 -3.20 -9.27
C THR A 143 7.67 -3.67 -10.73
N SER A 144 8.69 -3.36 -11.49
CA SER A 144 8.89 -3.86 -12.86
C SER A 144 8.83 -5.38 -13.01
N LYS A 145 9.02 -6.15 -11.91
CA LYS A 145 8.82 -7.61 -11.87
C LYS A 145 7.41 -8.02 -12.31
N TYR A 146 6.43 -7.15 -12.14
CA TYR A 146 5.03 -7.39 -12.49
C TYR A 146 4.59 -6.68 -13.78
N GLU A 147 5.55 -6.22 -14.61
CA GLU A 147 5.25 -5.68 -15.92
C GLU A 147 4.43 -6.66 -16.76
N GLY A 148 3.36 -6.15 -17.39
CA GLY A 148 2.39 -6.97 -18.13
C GLY A 148 1.34 -7.67 -17.28
N LYS A 149 1.38 -7.52 -15.92
CA LYS A 149 0.36 -8.03 -14.99
C LYS A 149 -0.36 -6.91 -14.26
N VAL A 150 0.17 -5.69 -14.28
CA VAL A 150 -0.40 -4.47 -13.73
C VAL A 150 -0.28 -3.35 -14.76
N ASP A 151 -1.07 -2.28 -14.65
CA ASP A 151 -1.02 -1.16 -15.62
C ASP A 151 -0.03 -0.07 -15.21
N ARG A 152 -0.15 0.45 -13.98
CA ARG A 152 0.63 1.62 -13.53
C ARG A 152 1.12 1.56 -12.09
N ILE A 153 0.48 0.74 -11.27
CA ILE A 153 0.74 0.73 -9.83
C ILE A 153 2.19 0.32 -9.54
N VAL A 154 2.87 1.14 -8.73
CA VAL A 154 4.14 0.82 -8.10
C VAL A 154 3.92 0.90 -6.59
N LEU A 155 4.35 -0.10 -5.86
CA LEU A 155 4.01 -0.26 -4.44
C LEU A 155 5.16 -0.90 -3.67
N GLY A 156 5.46 -0.35 -2.51
CA GLY A 156 6.47 -0.88 -1.61
C GLY A 156 6.28 -0.41 -0.18
N GLU A 157 7.04 -1.00 0.73
CA GLU A 157 7.17 -0.55 2.12
C GLU A 157 8.62 -0.21 2.41
N THR A 158 8.85 0.90 3.09
CA THR A 158 10.18 1.33 3.49
C THR A 158 10.30 1.35 5.01
N TYR A 159 11.35 0.70 5.52
CA TYR A 159 11.69 0.68 6.94
C TYR A 159 12.95 1.50 7.18
N SER A 160 12.82 2.57 7.95
CA SER A 160 13.94 3.43 8.37
C SER A 160 14.18 3.27 9.86
N MET A 161 15.42 3.02 10.25
CA MET A 161 15.80 2.95 11.65
C MET A 161 15.85 4.36 12.26
N PRO A 162 15.74 4.50 13.59
CA PRO A 162 15.84 5.80 14.25
C PRO A 162 17.09 6.58 13.86
N GLY A 163 16.93 7.88 13.60
CA GLY A 163 18.01 8.78 13.19
C GLY A 163 18.46 8.66 11.74
N GLN A 164 17.78 7.84 10.96
CA GLN A 164 18.08 7.66 9.54
C GLN A 164 17.21 8.56 8.65
N TRP A 165 17.77 9.00 7.54
CA TRP A 165 17.02 9.55 6.43
C TRP A 165 16.44 8.40 5.59
N SER A 166 15.18 8.49 5.20
CA SER A 166 14.58 7.47 4.33
C SER A 166 15.17 7.53 2.92
N SER A 167 15.46 8.73 2.43
CA SER A 167 16.09 8.96 1.13
C SER A 167 17.07 10.13 1.20
N TYR A 168 18.18 10.04 0.44
CA TYR A 168 19.18 11.10 0.37
C TYR A 168 19.89 11.07 -1.00
N PRO A 169 20.10 12.21 -1.66
CA PRO A 169 19.52 13.52 -1.33
C PRO A 169 18.01 13.56 -1.52
N SER A 170 17.37 14.58 -0.94
CA SER A 170 15.96 14.85 -1.25
C SER A 170 15.79 15.06 -2.75
N HIS A 171 14.73 14.51 -3.31
CA HIS A 171 14.44 14.56 -4.74
C HIS A 171 12.94 14.81 -4.97
N LYS A 172 12.56 15.03 -6.20
CA LYS A 172 11.18 15.32 -6.60
C LYS A 172 10.80 14.55 -7.86
N HIS A 173 9.50 14.45 -8.10
CA HIS A 173 8.90 13.82 -9.27
C HIS A 173 7.82 14.72 -9.88
N ASP A 174 8.13 15.99 -10.12
CA ASP A 174 7.17 17.04 -10.50
C ASP A 174 7.04 17.22 -12.03
N THR A 175 8.05 16.82 -12.79
CA THR A 175 8.10 17.07 -14.24
C THR A 175 8.62 15.87 -15.02
N ASP A 176 8.19 15.75 -16.27
CA ASP A 176 8.77 14.80 -17.20
C ASP A 176 10.00 15.41 -17.88
N ASN A 177 11.19 14.97 -17.48
CA ASN A 177 12.48 15.38 -18.01
C ASN A 177 13.44 14.20 -18.10
N LEU A 178 13.08 13.17 -18.86
CA LEU A 178 13.88 11.94 -18.99
C LEU A 178 15.29 12.24 -19.55
N PRO A 179 16.33 11.59 -19.05
CA PRO A 179 16.35 10.54 -18.02
C PRO A 179 16.48 11.06 -16.57
N PHE A 180 16.39 12.36 -16.31
CA PHE A 180 16.71 12.99 -15.03
C PHE A 180 15.55 13.01 -14.04
N GLU A 181 14.33 13.14 -14.54
CA GLU A 181 13.12 13.23 -13.72
C GLU A 181 11.93 12.61 -14.46
N VAL A 182 11.06 11.94 -13.71
CA VAL A 182 9.77 11.42 -14.18
C VAL A 182 8.68 12.03 -13.31
N ASN A 183 7.62 12.54 -13.91
CA ASN A 183 6.46 13.03 -13.19
C ASN A 183 5.68 11.84 -12.62
N MET A 184 5.57 11.77 -11.28
CA MET A 184 4.81 10.75 -10.57
C MET A 184 4.07 11.38 -9.40
N GLU A 185 2.87 10.89 -9.14
CA GLU A 185 2.19 11.16 -7.88
C GLU A 185 2.60 10.11 -6.85
N GLU A 186 2.82 10.56 -5.61
CA GLU A 186 3.23 9.69 -4.51
C GLU A 186 2.38 9.91 -3.26
N ILE A 187 2.05 8.84 -2.57
CA ILE A 187 1.41 8.85 -1.25
C ILE A 187 2.23 7.98 -0.30
N TYR A 188 2.54 8.54 0.87
CA TYR A 188 3.22 7.83 1.96
C TYR A 188 2.27 7.67 3.15
N HIS A 189 2.04 6.42 3.55
CA HIS A 189 1.35 6.07 4.79
C HIS A 189 2.38 5.70 5.86
N PHE A 190 2.45 6.48 6.94
CA PHE A 190 3.45 6.31 7.99
C PHE A 190 2.89 5.54 9.18
N LYS A 191 3.65 4.56 9.65
CA LYS A 191 3.51 3.93 10.97
C LYS A 191 4.80 4.14 11.74
N VAL A 192 4.72 4.48 13.02
CA VAL A 192 5.90 4.78 13.86
C VAL A 192 5.92 3.86 15.07
N ASN A 193 7.09 3.29 15.35
CA ASN A 193 7.34 2.46 16.53
C ASN A 193 8.68 2.83 17.17
N PRO A 194 8.73 3.16 18.48
CA PRO A 194 7.58 3.25 19.41
C PRO A 194 6.68 4.45 19.13
N GLY A 195 5.42 4.40 19.59
CA GLY A 195 4.37 5.35 19.24
C GLY A 195 4.65 6.83 19.59
N GLN A 196 5.61 7.11 20.49
CA GLN A 196 6.08 8.47 20.76
C GLN A 196 7.13 8.98 19.78
N GLY A 197 7.59 8.14 18.84
CA GLY A 197 8.51 8.54 17.79
C GLY A 197 7.84 9.49 16.78
N PHE A 198 8.65 10.09 15.94
CA PHE A 198 8.18 10.95 14.85
C PHE A 198 9.05 10.82 13.61
N GLY A 199 8.49 11.17 12.46
CA GLY A 199 9.18 11.36 11.20
C GLY A 199 8.93 12.78 10.68
N ILE A 200 9.87 13.33 9.93
CA ILE A 200 9.74 14.66 9.29
C ILE A 200 9.82 14.45 7.78
N PRO A 201 8.71 14.56 7.06
CA PRO A 201 8.74 14.62 5.60
C PRO A 201 9.28 15.99 5.13
N VAL A 202 10.17 16.00 4.17
CA VAL A 202 10.82 17.19 3.59
C VAL A 202 10.73 17.17 2.07
#